data_1898da00ce97e40e4bdec327c73edcfc
#
_entry.id   1898da00ce97e40e4bdec327c73edcfc
#
_cell.length_a   1.000
_cell.length_b   1.000
_cell.length_c   1.000
_cell.angle_alpha   90.00
_cell.angle_beta   90.00
_cell.angle_gamma   90.00
#
_symmetry.space_group_name_H-M   'P 1'
#
loop_
_entity.id
_entity.type
_entity.pdbx_description
1 polymer ?
#
loop_
_entity_poly.entity_id
_entity_poly.type
_entity_poly.pdbx_seq_one_letter_code
_entity_poly.pdbx_strand_id
1 'polypeptide(L)'
;MGLIKALISSTSSALGDQFKEFVTCPAMENGVLIQRGIVNHGSGNKNFSEGVISNGSAIVVPSGTAMMIIDNGEIREFTAEAGTYTFDTSSEPSIFTGGLGQGIINTFKTIGKRFTYGGQTAKDQRVYYVNLLTMTGNKFGSPSPKKITDEKYGMLEVTFFGEYAFKVTNPIVLVNQVIGANAKDTVTFDEVVGSQLKNKFIEKLTQAISVVMRKHKVSFGDMGLYGSDLSDEMNVCLDESWKQLYGLEITDVAIADINLTDESMARVNKIDDAMIF
;
A
#
# COMPACT_ATOMS: atom_id res chain seq x y z
N MET A 1 -29.71 -0.89 3.80
CA MET A 1 -28.90 -2.12 3.90
C MET A 1 -27.97 -2.12 2.71
N GLY A 2 -26.69 -2.47 2.90
CA GLY A 2 -25.69 -2.42 1.83
C GLY A 2 -25.84 -3.53 0.78
N LEU A 3 -25.15 -3.38 -0.36
CA LEU A 3 -25.12 -4.37 -1.45
C LEU A 3 -24.53 -5.72 -1.01
N ILE A 4 -23.76 -5.74 0.06
CA ILE A 4 -23.23 -6.97 0.66
C ILE A 4 -23.77 -7.16 2.06
N LYS A 5 -24.07 -8.42 2.41
CA LYS A 5 -24.49 -8.84 3.74
C LYS A 5 -23.51 -9.88 4.26
N ALA A 6 -23.01 -9.68 5.48
CA ALA A 6 -22.16 -10.69 6.10
C ALA A 6 -22.90 -12.01 6.28
N LEU A 7 -22.28 -13.10 5.84
CA LEU A 7 -22.74 -14.45 6.11
C LEU A 7 -22.07 -14.97 7.39
N ILE A 8 -22.88 -15.45 8.30
CA ILE A 8 -22.39 -16.07 9.53
C ILE A 8 -21.91 -17.48 9.16
N SER A 9 -20.59 -17.65 9.17
CA SER A 9 -19.81 -18.89 9.09
C SER A 9 -20.23 -19.93 8.03
N SER A 10 -19.50 -20.00 6.92
CA SER A 10 -19.39 -21.23 6.16
C SER A 10 -17.93 -21.47 5.77
N THR A 11 -17.47 -22.70 5.92
CA THR A 11 -16.14 -23.15 5.46
C THR A 11 -16.10 -23.13 3.92
N SER A 12 -14.96 -22.80 3.33
CA SER A 12 -14.78 -22.63 1.87
C SER A 12 -15.19 -23.84 1.02
N SER A 13 -15.25 -25.05 1.60
CA SER A 13 -15.69 -26.27 0.91
C SER A 13 -17.23 -26.31 0.66
N ALA A 14 -18.00 -25.59 1.47
CA ALA A 14 -19.47 -25.56 1.32
C ALA A 14 -19.96 -24.47 0.34
N LEU A 15 -19.10 -23.53 -0.07
CA LEU A 15 -19.49 -22.41 -0.93
C LEU A 15 -19.87 -22.87 -2.34
N GLY A 16 -19.14 -23.84 -2.92
CA GLY A 16 -19.39 -24.35 -4.25
C GLY A 16 -20.72 -25.08 -4.42
N ASP A 17 -21.26 -25.66 -3.33
CA ASP A 17 -22.53 -26.37 -3.31
C ASP A 17 -23.74 -25.45 -2.99
N GLN A 18 -23.47 -24.34 -2.27
CA GLN A 18 -24.51 -23.42 -1.81
C GLN A 18 -24.74 -22.24 -2.75
N PHE A 19 -23.70 -21.80 -3.46
CA PHE A 19 -23.76 -20.62 -4.31
C PHE A 19 -23.55 -20.98 -5.78
N LYS A 20 -24.37 -20.40 -6.65
CA LYS A 20 -24.22 -20.54 -8.10
C LYS A 20 -22.90 -19.94 -8.60
N GLU A 21 -22.40 -18.96 -7.87
CA GLU A 21 -21.22 -18.19 -8.20
C GLU A 21 -20.57 -17.68 -6.91
N PHE A 22 -19.24 -17.73 -6.83
CA PHE A 22 -18.51 -17.16 -5.71
C PHE A 22 -17.20 -16.53 -6.17
N VAL A 23 -16.84 -15.42 -5.53
CA VAL A 23 -15.63 -14.66 -5.83
C VAL A 23 -14.61 -14.86 -4.71
N THR A 24 -13.39 -15.19 -5.11
CA THR A 24 -12.29 -15.41 -4.18
C THR A 24 -11.11 -14.50 -4.49
N CYS A 25 -10.34 -14.18 -3.46
CA CYS A 25 -9.06 -13.50 -3.61
C CYS A 25 -7.98 -14.52 -4.02
N PRO A 26 -7.29 -14.33 -5.14
CA PRO A 26 -6.08 -15.10 -5.44
C PRO A 26 -5.00 -14.86 -4.40
N ALA A 27 -4.03 -15.78 -4.30
CA ALA A 27 -2.86 -15.56 -3.47
C ALA A 27 -2.12 -14.30 -3.96
N MET A 28 -1.87 -13.36 -3.04
CA MET A 28 -1.08 -12.17 -3.33
C MET A 28 0.35 -12.40 -2.82
N GLU A 29 1.29 -12.43 -3.75
CA GLU A 29 2.72 -12.50 -3.43
C GLU A 29 3.21 -11.17 -2.83
N ASN A 30 4.38 -11.21 -2.19
CA ASN A 30 5.03 -9.99 -1.69
C ASN A 30 5.25 -8.98 -2.84
N GLY A 31 4.86 -7.74 -2.61
CA GLY A 31 4.90 -6.67 -3.62
C GLY A 31 3.63 -6.54 -4.47
N VAL A 32 2.68 -7.49 -4.41
CA VAL A 32 1.36 -7.31 -5.04
C VAL A 32 0.49 -6.44 -4.15
N LEU A 33 0.09 -5.27 -4.68
CA LEU A 33 -0.76 -4.30 -3.98
C LEU A 33 -2.23 -4.54 -4.22
N ILE A 34 -2.61 -4.83 -5.47
CA ILE A 34 -4.00 -5.00 -5.88
C ILE A 34 -4.09 -6.24 -6.78
N GLN A 35 -5.13 -7.02 -6.56
CA GLN A 35 -5.42 -8.20 -7.33
C GLN A 35 -6.92 -8.26 -7.65
N ARG A 36 -7.24 -8.55 -8.92
CA ARG A 36 -8.63 -8.84 -9.31
C ARG A 36 -9.08 -10.16 -8.74
N GLY A 37 -10.30 -10.20 -8.24
CA GLY A 37 -10.95 -11.42 -7.74
C GLY A 37 -11.22 -12.42 -8.86
N ILE A 38 -11.10 -13.71 -8.53
CA ILE A 38 -11.47 -14.81 -9.41
C ILE A 38 -12.92 -15.15 -9.15
N VAL A 39 -13.74 -15.09 -10.21
CA VAL A 39 -15.12 -15.56 -10.19
C VAL A 39 -15.14 -17.05 -10.48
N ASN A 40 -15.63 -17.82 -9.53
CA ASN A 40 -15.79 -19.26 -9.65
C ASN A 40 -17.27 -19.56 -9.86
N HIS A 41 -17.58 -20.29 -10.92
CA HIS A 41 -18.93 -20.71 -11.23
C HIS A 41 -19.20 -22.11 -10.64
N GLY A 42 -20.25 -22.22 -9.81
CA GLY A 42 -20.70 -23.52 -9.33
C GLY A 42 -21.16 -24.41 -10.48
N SER A 43 -21.15 -25.73 -10.28
CA SER A 43 -21.46 -26.76 -11.31
C SER A 43 -22.82 -26.62 -11.98
N GLY A 44 -23.72 -25.77 -11.47
CA GLY A 44 -25.07 -25.54 -11.99
C GLY A 44 -25.26 -24.25 -12.79
N ASN A 45 -24.27 -23.33 -12.86
CA ASN A 45 -24.43 -22.05 -13.55
C ASN A 45 -23.89 -22.10 -14.98
N LYS A 46 -24.75 -22.42 -15.95
CA LYS A 46 -24.39 -22.43 -17.39
C LYS A 46 -24.62 -21.08 -18.09
N ASN A 47 -25.27 -20.13 -17.45
CA ASN A 47 -25.66 -18.85 -18.03
C ASN A 47 -25.03 -17.71 -17.18
N PHE A 48 -23.76 -17.44 -17.36
CA PHE A 48 -23.10 -16.27 -16.76
C PHE A 48 -22.83 -15.21 -17.83
N SER A 49 -22.87 -13.96 -17.45
CA SER A 49 -22.45 -12.85 -18.29
C SER A 49 -21.09 -12.37 -17.80
N GLU A 50 -20.10 -12.34 -18.68
CA GLU A 50 -18.79 -11.72 -18.35
C GLU A 50 -18.99 -10.28 -17.87
N GLY A 51 -18.32 -9.89 -16.80
CA GLY A 51 -18.41 -8.54 -16.24
C GLY A 51 -19.67 -8.25 -15.42
N VAL A 52 -20.42 -9.25 -15.00
CA VAL A 52 -21.58 -9.09 -14.11
C VAL A 52 -21.48 -10.08 -12.96
N ILE A 53 -21.58 -9.57 -11.73
CA ILE A 53 -21.70 -10.40 -10.53
C ILE A 53 -23.17 -10.76 -10.34
N SER A 54 -23.49 -12.03 -10.31
CA SER A 54 -24.88 -12.50 -10.15
C SER A 54 -25.42 -12.13 -8.77
N ASN A 55 -26.68 -11.74 -8.71
CA ASN A 55 -27.36 -11.51 -7.43
C ASN A 55 -27.39 -12.79 -6.58
N GLY A 56 -27.00 -12.71 -5.33
CA GLY A 56 -26.85 -13.85 -4.42
C GLY A 56 -25.47 -14.54 -4.52
N SER A 57 -24.51 -14.04 -5.32
CA SER A 57 -23.14 -14.54 -5.33
C SER A 57 -22.46 -14.33 -3.97
N ALA A 58 -21.63 -15.29 -3.58
CA ALA A 58 -20.79 -15.15 -2.39
C ALA A 58 -19.46 -14.44 -2.73
N ILE A 59 -18.99 -13.56 -1.87
CA ILE A 59 -17.69 -12.88 -1.98
C ILE A 59 -16.91 -13.17 -0.71
N VAL A 60 -15.75 -13.81 -0.85
CA VAL A 60 -14.87 -14.17 0.26
C VAL A 60 -13.80 -13.10 0.42
N VAL A 61 -13.71 -12.53 1.61
CA VAL A 61 -12.71 -11.53 1.97
C VAL A 61 -11.74 -12.13 2.99
N PRO A 62 -10.49 -12.43 2.59
CA PRO A 62 -9.48 -12.93 3.50
C PRO A 62 -9.04 -11.89 4.51
N SER A 63 -8.54 -12.34 5.68
CA SER A 63 -7.89 -11.45 6.65
C SER A 63 -6.66 -10.78 6.02
N GLY A 64 -6.45 -9.50 6.34
CA GLY A 64 -5.34 -8.72 5.79
C GLY A 64 -5.58 -8.20 4.37
N THR A 65 -6.82 -8.24 3.89
CA THR A 65 -7.21 -7.64 2.61
C THR A 65 -8.36 -6.66 2.76
N ALA A 66 -8.44 -5.70 1.85
CA ALA A 66 -9.65 -4.92 1.61
C ALA A 66 -10.25 -5.31 0.26
N MET A 67 -11.56 -5.52 0.22
CA MET A 67 -12.30 -5.84 -1.00
C MET A 67 -13.08 -4.62 -1.48
N MET A 68 -13.11 -4.41 -2.78
CA MET A 68 -13.93 -3.39 -3.45
C MET A 68 -14.67 -3.99 -4.62
N ILE A 69 -15.93 -3.59 -4.77
CA ILE A 69 -16.71 -3.83 -5.99
C ILE A 69 -16.71 -2.52 -6.78
N ILE A 70 -16.19 -2.59 -8.00
CA ILE A 70 -16.20 -1.48 -8.94
C ILE A 70 -17.23 -1.80 -10.02
N ASP A 71 -18.20 -0.93 -10.21
CA ASP A 71 -19.25 -1.03 -11.21
C ASP A 71 -19.17 0.18 -12.14
N ASN A 72 -18.91 -0.05 -13.42
CA ASN A 72 -18.70 1.00 -14.42
C ASN A 72 -17.69 2.08 -13.99
N GLY A 73 -16.59 1.66 -13.33
CA GLY A 73 -15.54 2.55 -12.83
C GLY A 73 -15.86 3.24 -11.50
N GLU A 74 -17.01 3.02 -10.88
CA GLU A 74 -17.38 3.58 -9.58
C GLU A 74 -17.23 2.52 -8.48
N ILE A 75 -16.58 2.88 -7.35
CA ILE A 75 -16.52 2.00 -6.18
C ILE A 75 -17.89 1.97 -5.53
N ARG A 76 -18.59 0.85 -5.64
CA ARG A 76 -19.93 0.64 -5.06
C ARG A 76 -19.87 0.07 -3.67
N GLU A 77 -18.95 -0.84 -3.42
CA GLU A 77 -18.80 -1.51 -2.14
C GLU A 77 -17.36 -1.49 -1.68
N PHE A 78 -17.18 -1.41 -0.39
CA PHE A 78 -15.89 -1.50 0.27
C PHE A 78 -16.01 -2.27 1.57
N THR A 79 -15.15 -3.27 1.78
CA THR A 79 -14.98 -3.89 3.09
C THR A 79 -13.52 -4.27 3.34
N ALA A 80 -13.03 -3.96 4.55
CA ALA A 80 -11.77 -4.45 5.09
C ALA A 80 -11.97 -5.44 6.24
N GLU A 81 -13.21 -5.90 6.44
CA GLU A 81 -13.56 -6.91 7.42
C GLU A 81 -13.51 -8.29 6.77
N ALA A 82 -12.70 -9.19 7.34
CA ALA A 82 -12.62 -10.57 6.85
C ALA A 82 -13.96 -11.29 7.03
N GLY A 83 -14.35 -12.05 6.03
CA GLY A 83 -15.62 -12.79 6.07
C GLY A 83 -16.12 -13.22 4.70
N THR A 84 -17.30 -13.80 4.69
CA THR A 84 -18.04 -14.12 3.47
C THR A 84 -19.28 -13.24 3.39
N TYR A 85 -19.48 -12.62 2.25
CA TYR A 85 -20.57 -11.67 2.00
C TYR A 85 -21.42 -12.15 0.85
N THR A 86 -22.74 -11.89 0.89
CA THR A 86 -23.63 -12.13 -0.24
C THR A 86 -23.87 -10.83 -1.00
N PHE A 87 -23.64 -10.86 -2.30
CA PHE A 87 -23.91 -9.73 -3.18
C PHE A 87 -25.42 -9.58 -3.43
N ASP A 88 -25.97 -8.40 -3.17
CA ASP A 88 -27.40 -8.08 -3.33
C ASP A 88 -27.55 -6.78 -4.13
N THR A 89 -27.94 -6.92 -5.39
CA THR A 89 -28.08 -5.80 -6.34
C THR A 89 -29.23 -4.83 -5.99
N SER A 90 -30.13 -5.20 -5.08
CA SER A 90 -31.28 -4.37 -4.66
C SER A 90 -30.96 -3.37 -3.55
N SER A 91 -29.75 -3.42 -3.02
CA SER A 91 -29.32 -2.63 -1.86
C SER A 91 -28.48 -1.42 -2.26
N GLU A 92 -28.43 -0.40 -1.38
CA GLU A 92 -27.54 0.77 -1.56
C GLU A 92 -26.08 0.44 -1.24
N PRO A 93 -25.10 1.22 -1.76
CA PRO A 93 -23.70 1.07 -1.46
C PRO A 93 -23.39 1.01 0.04
N SER A 94 -22.47 0.16 0.44
CA SER A 94 -22.06 -0.01 1.84
C SER A 94 -20.56 0.04 2.05
N ILE A 95 -20.16 0.41 3.27
CA ILE A 95 -18.78 0.51 3.69
C ILE A 95 -18.60 -0.20 5.03
N PHE A 96 -17.67 -1.16 5.07
CA PHE A 96 -17.21 -1.82 6.29
C PHE A 96 -15.71 -1.58 6.42
N THR A 97 -15.32 -0.66 7.30
CA THR A 97 -13.92 -0.16 7.36
C THR A 97 -12.95 -1.10 8.07
N GLY A 98 -13.45 -2.09 8.83
CA GLY A 98 -12.59 -2.90 9.67
C GLY A 98 -11.74 -2.03 10.62
N GLY A 99 -10.44 -2.30 10.68
CA GLY A 99 -9.50 -1.52 11.48
C GLY A 99 -8.97 -0.22 10.85
N LEU A 100 -9.42 0.18 9.66
CA LEU A 100 -8.87 1.32 8.91
C LEU A 100 -9.38 2.71 9.35
N GLY A 101 -10.39 2.75 10.22
CA GLY A 101 -10.85 3.99 10.86
C GLY A 101 -11.73 4.90 9.99
N GLN A 102 -12.14 6.04 10.55
CA GLN A 102 -13.11 6.97 9.97
C GLN A 102 -12.62 7.69 8.70
N GLY A 103 -11.31 7.83 8.52
CA GLY A 103 -10.74 8.46 7.32
C GLY A 103 -11.17 7.78 6.03
N ILE A 104 -11.34 6.46 6.04
CA ILE A 104 -11.78 5.68 4.88
C ILE A 104 -13.22 6.04 4.47
N ILE A 105 -14.11 6.27 5.43
CA ILE A 105 -15.49 6.68 5.15
C ILE A 105 -15.51 8.01 4.41
N ASN A 106 -14.70 8.98 4.86
CA ASN A 106 -14.61 10.28 4.22
C ASN A 106 -14.01 10.18 2.82
N THR A 107 -12.98 9.36 2.64
CA THR A 107 -12.38 9.09 1.33
C THR A 107 -13.39 8.47 0.38
N PHE A 108 -14.15 7.47 0.83
CA PHE A 108 -15.21 6.86 0.02
C PHE A 108 -16.29 7.87 -0.38
N LYS A 109 -16.77 8.68 0.55
CA LYS A 109 -17.78 9.71 0.26
C LYS A 109 -17.29 10.74 -0.76
N THR A 110 -15.99 11.05 -0.74
CA THR A 110 -15.40 12.08 -1.61
C THR A 110 -15.00 11.53 -2.97
N ILE A 111 -14.37 10.37 -2.99
CA ILE A 111 -13.79 9.77 -4.21
C ILE A 111 -14.78 8.79 -4.85
N GLY A 112 -15.48 7.97 -4.09
CA GLY A 112 -16.41 6.96 -4.59
C GLY A 112 -17.52 7.53 -5.49
N LYS A 113 -17.88 8.80 -5.33
CA LYS A 113 -18.87 9.49 -6.16
C LYS A 113 -18.31 10.12 -7.45
N ARG A 114 -16.99 10.08 -7.68
CA ARG A 114 -16.34 10.79 -8.79
C ARG A 114 -16.24 9.99 -10.10
N PHE A 115 -16.55 8.72 -10.08
CA PHE A 115 -16.44 7.83 -11.25
C PHE A 115 -17.74 7.72 -12.04
N THR A 116 -18.51 8.81 -12.20
CA THR A 116 -19.64 8.79 -13.09
C THR A 116 -19.19 8.93 -14.54
N TYR A 117 -18.95 7.82 -15.20
CA TYR A 117 -18.95 7.79 -16.67
C TYR A 117 -20.41 7.88 -17.15
N GLY A 118 -20.73 9.00 -17.82
CA GLY A 118 -22.06 9.24 -18.37
C GLY A 118 -22.48 8.15 -19.33
N GLY A 119 -23.54 7.45 -18.96
CA GLY A 119 -24.54 6.92 -19.88
C GLY A 119 -24.15 5.81 -20.81
N GLN A 120 -23.72 4.64 -20.31
CA GLN A 120 -23.89 3.39 -21.07
C GLN A 120 -24.18 2.20 -20.16
N THR A 121 -25.18 1.41 -20.56
CA THR A 121 -25.74 0.24 -19.86
C THR A 121 -24.86 -1.03 -19.92
N ALA A 122 -23.60 -0.94 -20.20
CA ALA A 122 -22.69 -2.06 -20.05
C ALA A 122 -22.31 -2.19 -18.56
N LYS A 123 -22.87 -3.14 -17.86
CA LYS A 123 -22.48 -3.49 -16.49
C LYS A 123 -21.08 -4.11 -16.53
N ASP A 124 -20.08 -3.35 -16.11
CA ASP A 124 -18.71 -3.84 -15.94
C ASP A 124 -18.41 -3.86 -14.44
N GLN A 125 -18.83 -4.95 -13.79
CA GLN A 125 -18.64 -5.17 -12.36
C GLN A 125 -17.38 -5.99 -12.13
N ARG A 126 -16.47 -5.46 -11.31
CA ARG A 126 -15.21 -6.11 -10.98
C ARG A 126 -14.98 -6.09 -9.48
N VAL A 127 -14.50 -7.22 -8.95
CA VAL A 127 -14.05 -7.31 -7.55
C VAL A 127 -12.54 -7.16 -7.54
N TYR A 128 -12.06 -6.25 -6.71
CA TYR A 128 -10.62 -6.07 -6.45
C TYR A 128 -10.32 -6.28 -4.97
N TYR A 129 -9.18 -6.88 -4.72
CA TYR A 129 -8.62 -7.06 -3.39
C TYR A 129 -7.35 -6.23 -3.27
N VAL A 130 -7.22 -5.49 -2.18
CA VAL A 130 -6.03 -4.70 -1.84
C VAL A 130 -5.32 -5.37 -0.67
N ASN A 131 -4.02 -5.57 -0.80
CA ASN A 131 -3.19 -6.12 0.25
C ASN A 131 -2.98 -5.08 1.36
N LEU A 132 -3.41 -5.39 2.59
CA LEU A 132 -3.23 -4.53 3.77
C LEU A 132 -2.09 -5.00 4.67
N LEU A 133 -1.47 -6.13 4.34
CA LEU A 133 -0.35 -6.65 5.12
C LEU A 133 0.88 -5.75 4.93
N THR A 134 1.75 -5.76 5.92
CA THR A 134 3.04 -5.07 5.81
C THR A 134 3.93 -5.78 4.79
N MET A 135 4.40 -5.02 3.82
CA MET A 135 5.30 -5.49 2.77
C MET A 135 6.74 -5.20 3.19
N THR A 136 7.49 -6.25 3.45
CA THR A 136 8.85 -6.18 3.97
C THR A 136 9.90 -6.50 2.91
N GLY A 137 11.19 -6.28 3.23
CA GLY A 137 12.30 -6.66 2.36
C GLY A 137 12.48 -5.78 1.13
N ASN A 138 11.93 -4.56 1.14
CA ASN A 138 12.12 -3.62 0.05
C ASN A 138 13.49 -2.95 0.19
N LYS A 139 14.40 -3.27 -0.72
CA LYS A 139 15.77 -2.77 -0.67
C LYS A 139 15.87 -1.36 -1.23
N PHE A 140 16.71 -0.54 -0.59
CA PHE A 140 17.12 0.76 -1.11
C PHE A 140 18.64 0.91 -1.08
N GLY A 141 19.15 1.81 -1.91
CA GLY A 141 20.54 2.22 -1.90
C GLY A 141 20.69 3.55 -2.62
N SER A 142 21.59 4.40 -2.12
CA SER A 142 21.89 5.66 -2.79
C SER A 142 22.77 5.39 -4.03
N PRO A 143 22.31 5.74 -5.24
CA PRO A 143 23.06 5.47 -6.48
C PRO A 143 24.31 6.35 -6.63
N SER A 144 24.40 7.41 -5.84
CA SER A 144 25.53 8.34 -5.78
C SER A 144 25.66 8.88 -4.36
N PRO A 145 26.84 9.40 -3.96
CA PRO A 145 27.04 10.00 -2.66
C PRO A 145 26.03 11.12 -2.39
N LYS A 146 25.53 11.17 -1.17
CA LYS A 146 24.60 12.18 -0.65
C LYS A 146 25.27 12.99 0.43
N LYS A 147 24.95 14.29 0.50
CA LYS A 147 25.46 15.17 1.52
C LYS A 147 24.60 15.12 2.76
N ILE A 148 25.20 14.82 3.90
CA ILE A 148 24.59 14.92 5.22
C ILE A 148 25.41 15.87 6.08
N THR A 149 24.78 16.47 7.09
CA THR A 149 25.47 17.34 8.05
C THR A 149 25.58 16.63 9.39
N ASP A 150 26.80 16.35 9.81
CA ASP A 150 27.15 15.79 11.11
C ASP A 150 27.65 16.91 12.02
N GLU A 151 27.18 16.96 13.30
CA GLU A 151 27.58 18.03 14.22
C GLU A 151 29.07 17.97 14.57
N LYS A 152 29.65 16.76 14.61
CA LYS A 152 31.07 16.56 14.94
C LYS A 152 31.99 16.76 13.73
N TYR A 153 31.59 16.23 12.58
CA TYR A 153 32.47 16.16 11.40
C TYR A 153 32.13 17.18 10.30
N GLY A 154 31.05 17.93 10.48
CA GLY A 154 30.56 18.88 9.47
C GLY A 154 29.86 18.20 8.31
N MET A 155 30.00 18.72 7.09
CA MET A 155 29.40 18.17 5.90
C MET A 155 30.15 16.93 5.41
N LEU A 156 29.45 15.80 5.35
CA LEU A 156 29.97 14.51 4.88
C LEU A 156 29.25 14.10 3.59
N GLU A 157 29.98 13.44 2.70
CA GLU A 157 29.42 12.75 1.55
C GLU A 157 29.40 11.24 1.82
N VAL A 158 28.20 10.67 1.78
CA VAL A 158 27.93 9.28 2.17
C VAL A 158 27.16 8.54 1.10
N THR A 159 27.38 7.25 0.99
CA THR A 159 26.46 6.31 0.39
C THR A 159 25.83 5.47 1.48
N PHE A 160 24.58 5.09 1.31
CA PHE A 160 23.88 4.27 2.28
C PHE A 160 22.97 3.27 1.57
N PHE A 161 22.74 2.14 2.22
CA PHE A 161 21.79 1.13 1.76
C PHE A 161 21.11 0.45 2.94
N GLY A 162 19.99 -0.21 2.64
CA GLY A 162 19.21 -0.88 3.66
C GLY A 162 17.91 -1.44 3.12
N GLU A 163 16.96 -1.61 4.01
CA GLU A 163 15.63 -2.13 3.70
C GLU A 163 14.56 -1.27 4.38
N TYR A 164 13.38 -1.27 3.80
CA TYR A 164 12.21 -0.64 4.41
C TYR A 164 10.99 -1.54 4.27
N ALA A 165 10.03 -1.30 5.14
CA ALA A 165 8.73 -1.91 5.09
C ALA A 165 7.65 -0.82 4.95
N PHE A 166 6.56 -1.15 4.28
CA PHE A 166 5.43 -0.25 4.13
C PHE A 166 4.11 -1.05 4.12
N LYS A 167 3.01 -0.35 4.27
CA LYS A 167 1.65 -0.91 4.16
C LYS A 167 0.72 0.05 3.43
N VAL A 168 -0.37 -0.49 2.92
CA VAL A 168 -1.49 0.29 2.41
C VAL A 168 -2.37 0.71 3.58
N THR A 169 -2.50 2.01 3.81
CA THR A 169 -3.36 2.59 4.86
C THR A 169 -4.64 3.18 4.30
N ASN A 170 -4.65 3.53 3.01
CA ASN A 170 -5.86 3.99 2.33
C ASN A 170 -6.04 3.27 0.98
N PRO A 171 -6.67 2.09 0.99
CA PRO A 171 -6.87 1.28 -0.21
C PRO A 171 -7.77 1.96 -1.26
N ILE A 172 -8.67 2.85 -0.86
CA ILE A 172 -9.54 3.58 -1.79
C ILE A 172 -8.73 4.58 -2.63
N VAL A 173 -7.81 5.32 -1.98
CA VAL A 173 -6.90 6.22 -2.67
C VAL A 173 -6.03 5.45 -3.66
N LEU A 174 -5.45 4.32 -3.22
CA LEU A 174 -4.61 3.48 -4.05
C LEU A 174 -5.34 3.00 -5.31
N VAL A 175 -6.50 2.38 -5.14
CA VAL A 175 -7.30 1.85 -6.26
C VAL A 175 -7.71 2.98 -7.21
N ASN A 176 -8.15 4.12 -6.68
CA ASN A 176 -8.50 5.28 -7.48
C ASN A 176 -7.34 5.79 -8.34
N GLN A 177 -6.10 5.75 -7.79
CA GLN A 177 -4.93 6.25 -8.49
C GLN A 177 -4.44 5.30 -9.60
N VAL A 178 -4.60 3.97 -9.42
CA VAL A 178 -3.95 2.98 -10.29
C VAL A 178 -4.89 2.16 -11.16
N ILE A 179 -6.14 1.95 -10.76
CA ILE A 179 -7.10 1.13 -11.52
C ILE A 179 -7.84 1.93 -12.59
N GLY A 180 -8.00 3.24 -12.48
CA GLY A 180 -8.57 4.15 -13.48
C GLY A 180 -9.12 3.49 -14.77
N ALA A 181 -8.92 4.11 -15.93
CA ALA A 181 -9.37 3.61 -17.24
C ALA A 181 -8.67 2.32 -17.73
N ASN A 182 -7.51 1.98 -17.15
CA ASN A 182 -6.74 0.79 -17.51
C ASN A 182 -6.89 -0.26 -16.41
N ALA A 183 -8.00 -0.96 -16.40
CA ALA A 183 -8.30 -1.99 -15.41
C ALA A 183 -7.36 -3.18 -15.54
N LYS A 184 -6.22 -3.14 -14.85
CA LYS A 184 -5.29 -4.26 -14.72
C LYS A 184 -5.83 -5.29 -13.74
N ASP A 185 -5.53 -6.56 -14.00
CA ASP A 185 -5.91 -7.65 -13.07
C ASP A 185 -4.99 -7.69 -11.85
N THR A 186 -3.72 -7.37 -12.02
CA THR A 186 -2.73 -7.32 -10.95
C THR A 186 -1.96 -6.00 -11.01
N VAL A 187 -1.73 -5.40 -9.83
CA VAL A 187 -0.91 -4.20 -9.69
C VAL A 187 0.14 -4.44 -8.63
N THR A 188 1.40 -4.29 -9.01
CA THR A 188 2.55 -4.45 -8.12
C THR A 188 3.07 -3.12 -7.60
N PHE A 189 3.80 -3.15 -6.48
CA PHE A 189 4.44 -1.98 -5.91
C PHE A 189 5.44 -1.32 -6.90
N ASP A 190 6.21 -2.13 -7.60
CA ASP A 190 7.19 -1.62 -8.58
C ASP A 190 6.54 -0.88 -9.74
N GLU A 191 5.35 -1.30 -10.18
CA GLU A 191 4.59 -0.59 -11.21
C GLU A 191 4.06 0.76 -10.72
N VAL A 192 3.60 0.83 -9.47
CA VAL A 192 3.06 2.05 -8.86
C VAL A 192 4.17 3.04 -8.53
N VAL A 193 5.21 2.55 -7.88
CA VAL A 193 6.28 3.39 -7.31
C VAL A 193 7.25 3.88 -8.41
N GLY A 194 7.57 3.01 -9.37
CA GLY A 194 8.47 3.36 -10.47
C GLY A 194 9.80 3.96 -10.02
N SER A 195 10.60 4.42 -10.98
CA SER A 195 11.89 5.06 -10.68
C SER A 195 11.76 6.43 -9.97
N GLN A 196 10.70 7.17 -10.27
CA GLN A 196 10.50 8.51 -9.72
C GLN A 196 10.25 8.50 -8.21
N LEU A 197 9.39 7.61 -7.73
CA LEU A 197 9.11 7.51 -6.29
C LEU A 197 10.29 6.89 -5.52
N LYS A 198 11.05 5.97 -6.13
CA LYS A 198 12.30 5.44 -5.55
C LYS A 198 13.34 6.55 -5.37
N ASN A 199 13.53 7.41 -6.35
CA ASN A 199 14.44 8.55 -6.25
C ASN A 199 14.00 9.53 -5.16
N LYS A 200 12.69 9.80 -5.07
CA LYS A 200 12.13 10.67 -4.04
C LYS A 200 12.28 10.06 -2.64
N PHE A 201 12.16 8.75 -2.52
CA PHE A 201 12.44 8.04 -1.26
C PHE A 201 13.87 8.30 -0.79
N ILE A 202 14.87 8.12 -1.66
CA ILE A 202 16.30 8.36 -1.32
C ILE A 202 16.56 9.82 -0.95
N GLU A 203 15.97 10.77 -1.69
CA GLU A 203 16.08 12.20 -1.36
C GLU A 203 15.51 12.49 0.04
N LYS A 204 14.33 11.99 0.35
CA LYS A 204 13.66 12.21 1.63
C LYS A 204 14.35 11.47 2.77
N LEU A 205 14.89 10.29 2.53
CA LEU A 205 15.69 9.57 3.51
C LEU A 205 16.96 10.33 3.87
N THR A 206 17.61 10.98 2.92
CA THR A 206 18.77 11.85 3.19
C THR A 206 18.40 13.01 4.11
N GLN A 207 17.20 13.59 3.92
CA GLN A 207 16.68 14.65 4.81
C GLN A 207 16.34 14.08 6.19
N ALA A 208 15.64 12.95 6.26
CA ALA A 208 15.27 12.28 7.51
C ALA A 208 16.48 11.92 8.35
N ILE A 209 17.54 11.37 7.75
CA ILE A 209 18.82 11.09 8.43
C ILE A 209 19.35 12.37 9.10
N SER A 210 19.43 13.48 8.37
CA SER A 210 19.93 14.75 8.91
C SER A 210 19.06 15.33 10.03
N VAL A 211 17.73 15.11 9.98
CA VAL A 211 16.80 15.55 11.03
C VAL A 211 16.98 14.71 12.29
N VAL A 212 17.01 13.37 12.14
CA VAL A 212 17.15 12.43 13.26
C VAL A 212 18.50 12.62 13.95
N MET A 213 19.61 12.77 13.19
CA MET A 213 20.93 13.05 13.75
C MET A 213 20.92 14.31 14.63
N ARG A 214 20.34 15.40 14.16
CA ARG A 214 20.22 16.65 14.94
C ARG A 214 19.32 16.51 16.16
N LYS A 215 18.20 15.83 16.03
CA LYS A 215 17.25 15.60 17.13
C LYS A 215 17.87 14.85 18.30
N HIS A 216 18.62 13.81 18.00
CA HIS A 216 19.25 12.94 19.00
C HIS A 216 20.70 13.32 19.32
N LYS A 217 21.30 14.27 18.60
CA LYS A 217 22.72 14.69 18.72
C LYS A 217 23.68 13.52 18.55
N VAL A 218 23.39 12.70 17.55
CA VAL A 218 24.19 11.49 17.21
C VAL A 218 24.92 11.65 15.90
N SER A 219 25.98 10.89 15.73
CA SER A 219 26.77 10.86 14.51
C SER A 219 26.19 9.89 13.47
N PHE A 220 26.62 10.01 12.23
CA PHE A 220 26.16 9.15 11.12
C PHE A 220 26.35 7.66 11.40
N GLY A 221 27.39 7.27 12.14
CA GLY A 221 27.68 5.89 12.49
C GLY A 221 26.63 5.23 13.40
N ASP A 222 25.85 6.04 14.14
CA ASP A 222 24.84 5.54 15.07
C ASP A 222 23.45 5.39 14.41
N MET A 223 23.29 5.80 13.17
CA MET A 223 21.98 5.87 12.51
C MET A 223 21.25 4.54 12.40
N GLY A 224 21.97 3.42 12.37
CA GLY A 224 21.37 2.08 12.39
C GLY A 224 20.53 1.77 13.63
N LEU A 225 20.71 2.54 14.73
CA LEU A 225 19.95 2.38 15.98
C LEU A 225 18.62 3.15 15.97
N TYR A 226 18.39 4.03 14.99
CA TYR A 226 17.27 4.97 14.95
C TYR A 226 16.23 4.66 13.87
N GLY A 227 16.02 3.38 13.53
CA GLY A 227 15.08 2.95 12.50
C GLY A 227 13.66 3.46 12.70
N SER A 228 13.16 3.43 13.93
CA SER A 228 11.82 3.94 14.27
C SER A 228 11.69 5.44 14.05
N ASP A 229 12.67 6.23 14.51
CA ASP A 229 12.68 7.68 14.31
C ASP A 229 12.78 8.04 12.81
N LEU A 230 13.55 7.26 12.05
CA LEU A 230 13.65 7.41 10.59
C LEU A 230 12.31 7.11 9.91
N SER A 231 11.59 6.08 10.35
CA SER A 231 10.27 5.74 9.81
C SER A 231 9.26 6.87 10.05
N ASP A 232 9.24 7.41 11.26
CA ASP A 232 8.36 8.53 11.62
C ASP A 232 8.66 9.78 10.79
N GLU A 233 9.93 10.13 10.66
CA GLU A 233 10.36 11.29 9.85
C GLU A 233 10.11 11.07 8.36
N MET A 234 10.30 9.85 7.85
CA MET A 234 10.00 9.50 6.47
C MET A 234 8.51 9.64 6.16
N ASN A 235 7.62 9.25 7.08
CA ASN A 235 6.18 9.43 6.90
C ASN A 235 5.80 10.91 6.81
N VAL A 236 6.43 11.78 7.60
CA VAL A 236 6.25 13.24 7.47
C VAL A 236 6.75 13.72 6.10
N CYS A 237 7.95 13.33 5.70
CA CYS A 237 8.56 13.76 4.45
C CYS A 237 7.86 13.24 3.18
N LEU A 238 7.21 12.07 3.25
CA LEU A 238 6.53 11.41 2.12
C LEU A 238 5.01 11.57 2.14
N ASP A 239 4.42 12.29 3.11
CA ASP A 239 2.96 12.40 3.28
C ASP A 239 2.25 12.78 1.98
N GLU A 240 2.70 13.82 1.29
CA GLU A 240 2.07 14.27 0.03
C GLU A 240 2.20 13.24 -1.11
N SER A 241 3.35 12.59 -1.22
CA SER A 241 3.68 11.76 -2.38
C SER A 241 3.31 10.29 -2.20
N TRP A 242 3.30 9.78 -0.99
CA TRP A 242 2.99 8.38 -0.69
C TRP A 242 1.61 8.23 -0.06
N LYS A 243 1.35 8.97 1.01
CA LYS A 243 0.10 8.82 1.77
C LYS A 243 -1.08 9.45 1.06
N GLN A 244 -0.97 10.69 0.62
CA GLN A 244 -2.09 11.40 -0.03
C GLN A 244 -2.37 10.91 -1.45
N LEU A 245 -1.34 10.59 -2.24
CA LEU A 245 -1.51 10.14 -3.62
C LEU A 245 -1.77 8.64 -3.76
N TYR A 246 -1.15 7.81 -2.91
CA TYR A 246 -1.21 6.35 -3.06
C TYR A 246 -1.76 5.63 -1.82
N GLY A 247 -2.00 6.33 -0.72
CA GLY A 247 -2.46 5.72 0.53
C GLY A 247 -1.45 4.76 1.14
N LEU A 248 -0.14 5.00 0.94
CA LEU A 248 0.96 4.19 1.45
C LEU A 248 1.62 4.86 2.66
N GLU A 249 2.08 4.05 3.61
CA GLU A 249 2.77 4.51 4.81
C GLU A 249 3.96 3.60 5.12
N ILE A 250 5.12 4.22 5.44
CA ILE A 250 6.31 3.50 5.89
C ILE A 250 6.06 2.96 7.29
N THR A 251 6.37 1.69 7.51
CA THR A 251 6.24 1.05 8.83
C THR A 251 7.57 0.81 9.50
N ASP A 252 8.64 0.69 8.72
CA ASP A 252 9.99 0.49 9.21
C ASP A 252 11.04 0.95 8.20
N VAL A 253 12.17 1.46 8.69
CA VAL A 253 13.36 1.77 7.89
C VAL A 253 14.60 1.27 8.62
N ALA A 254 15.29 0.33 8.02
CA ALA A 254 16.53 -0.22 8.54
C ALA A 254 17.70 0.17 7.63
N ILE A 255 18.59 1.02 8.13
CA ILE A 255 19.86 1.32 7.45
C ILE A 255 20.85 0.22 7.82
N ALA A 256 21.31 -0.53 6.81
CA ALA A 256 22.28 -1.58 7.00
C ALA A 256 23.68 -1.03 7.14
N ASP A 257 24.03 0.01 6.35
CA ASP A 257 25.33 0.65 6.44
C ASP A 257 25.31 2.05 5.82
N ILE A 258 26.23 2.92 6.32
CA ILE A 258 26.51 4.24 5.79
C ILE A 258 28.01 4.34 5.52
N ASN A 259 28.38 4.42 4.26
CA ASN A 259 29.78 4.47 3.83
C ASN A 259 30.18 5.89 3.46
N LEU A 260 31.27 6.36 4.01
CA LEU A 260 31.88 7.63 3.66
C LEU A 260 32.61 7.55 2.31
N THR A 261 32.61 8.65 1.56
CA THR A 261 33.58 8.80 0.47
C THR A 261 35.02 8.95 1.03
N ASP A 262 36.01 8.66 0.20
CA ASP A 262 37.44 8.77 0.62
C ASP A 262 37.77 10.15 1.18
N GLU A 263 37.21 11.21 0.58
CA GLU A 263 37.42 12.59 1.05
C GLU A 263 36.79 12.81 2.43
N SER A 264 35.57 12.33 2.64
CA SER A 264 34.85 12.42 3.92
C SER A 264 35.54 11.57 4.99
N MET A 265 36.03 10.39 4.64
CA MET A 265 36.78 9.51 5.53
C MET A 265 38.09 10.19 5.99
N ALA A 266 38.85 10.80 5.09
CA ALA A 266 40.06 11.54 5.43
C ALA A 266 39.76 12.70 6.39
N ARG A 267 38.62 13.37 6.24
CA ARG A 267 38.19 14.46 7.14
C ARG A 267 37.83 13.91 8.53
N VAL A 268 37.09 12.83 8.61
CA VAL A 268 36.72 12.18 9.88
C VAL A 268 37.98 11.78 10.64
N ASN A 269 38.88 11.05 10.00
CA ASN A 269 40.14 10.61 10.61
C ASN A 269 40.98 11.80 11.14
N LYS A 270 41.10 12.88 10.37
CA LYS A 270 41.84 14.08 10.81
C LYS A 270 41.23 14.73 12.04
N ILE A 271 39.89 14.74 12.17
CA ILE A 271 39.19 15.32 13.31
C ILE A 271 39.33 14.40 14.53
N ASP A 272 39.21 13.10 14.35
CA ASP A 272 39.36 12.13 15.43
C ASP A 272 40.81 12.11 15.95
N ASP A 273 41.82 12.15 15.10
CA ASP A 273 43.22 12.26 15.49
C ASP A 273 43.47 13.53 16.31
N ALA A 274 42.83 14.65 15.94
CA ALA A 274 42.96 15.91 16.66
C ALA A 274 42.26 15.94 18.04
N MET A 275 41.32 15.02 18.28
CA MET A 275 40.62 14.90 19.57
C MET A 275 41.32 13.95 20.57
N ILE A 276 42.28 13.15 20.09
CA ILE A 276 43.03 12.20 20.91
C ILE A 276 44.22 12.92 21.61
N PHE A 277 44.56 14.10 21.18
CA PHE A 277 45.61 14.92 21.74
C PHE A 277 45.04 16.20 22.43
#